data_7c3b24f8321641ba34a53de84137c24a
#
_entry.id   7c3b24f8321641ba34a53de84137c24a
#
_cell.length_a   1.000
_cell.length_b   1.000
_cell.length_c   1.000
_cell.angle_alpha   90.00
_cell.angle_beta   90.00
_cell.angle_gamma   90.00
#
_symmetry.space_group_name_H-M   'P 1'
#
loop_
_entity.id
_entity.type
_entity.pdbx_description
1 polymer ?
#
loop_
_entity_poly.entity_id
_entity_poly.type
_entity_poly.pdbx_seq_one_letter_code
_entity_poly.pdbx_strand_id
1 'polypeptide(L)'
;MTLTLGGCVSVAELEQSRETMDVMSGKAPQVYADCIKAELASSRDALVQEKRGDGLRLIVPQKLTAGAGPAALIDIDKRGSGSSIKLRERLNNFPLRLGDVRAATTKCISGS
;
A
#
# COMPACT_ATOMS: atom_id res chain seq x y z
N MET A 1 4.50 -26.06 6.33
CA MET A 1 4.15 -25.54 6.61
C MET A 1 4.50 -24.65 7.26
N THR A 2 4.64 -23.95 7.47
CA THR A 2 5.06 -23.01 7.92
C THR A 2 4.61 -22.45 8.91
N LEU A 3 4.99 -21.92 9.51
CA LEU A 3 4.68 -21.48 10.41
C LEU A 3 4.86 -20.31 10.76
N THR A 4 4.34 -19.58 10.83
CA THR A 4 4.37 -18.38 11.09
C THR A 4 4.56 -18.15 12.38
N LEU A 5 5.21 -17.41 12.69
CA LEU A 5 5.43 -17.15 13.81
C LEU A 5 4.78 -16.20 14.38
N GLY A 6 4.09 -16.03 14.96
CA GLY A 6 3.27 -15.17 15.50
C GLY A 6 3.51 -13.84 15.60
N GLY A 7 2.75 -12.94 15.83
CA GLY A 7 3.01 -11.56 16.09
C GLY A 7 3.11 -10.64 14.91
N CYS A 8 3.49 -11.14 13.78
CA CYS A 8 3.69 -10.29 12.61
C CYS A 8 2.63 -10.52 11.58
N VAL A 9 2.08 -9.45 11.05
CA VAL A 9 1.19 -9.55 9.92
C VAL A 9 2.05 -9.66 8.68
N SER A 10 1.81 -10.66 7.87
CA SER A 10 2.58 -10.86 6.66
C SER A 10 1.84 -10.27 5.46
N VAL A 11 2.53 -10.17 4.35
CA VAL A 11 1.91 -9.75 3.10
C VAL A 11 0.74 -10.68 2.78
N ALA A 12 0.93 -11.99 2.98
CA ALA A 12 -0.14 -12.95 2.68
C ALA A 12 -1.40 -12.68 3.51
N GLU A 13 -1.22 -12.30 4.76
CA GLU A 13 -2.37 -12.01 5.60
C GLU A 13 -3.08 -10.74 5.15
N LEU A 14 -2.32 -9.73 4.77
CA LEU A 14 -2.92 -8.51 4.25
C LEU A 14 -3.65 -8.75 2.95
N GLU A 15 -3.12 -9.64 2.11
CA GLU A 15 -3.78 -9.97 0.85
C GLU A 15 -5.18 -10.53 1.07
N GLN A 16 -5.38 -11.19 2.19
CA GLN A 16 -6.67 -11.81 2.50
C GLN A 16 -7.58 -10.89 3.29
N SER A 17 -7.08 -9.72 3.67
CA SER A 17 -7.90 -8.80 4.42
C SER A 17 -8.79 -8.00 3.48
N ARG A 18 -9.77 -7.33 4.06
CA ARG A 18 -10.69 -6.52 3.30
C ARG A 18 -9.99 -5.23 2.88
N GLU A 19 -10.30 -4.77 1.68
CA GLU A 19 -9.79 -3.50 1.21
C GLU A 19 -10.42 -2.37 2.01
N THR A 20 -9.62 -1.42 2.42
CA THR A 20 -10.12 -0.25 3.14
C THR A 20 -10.35 0.92 2.19
N MET A 21 -9.78 0.85 0.99
CA MET A 21 -10.08 1.80 -0.07
C MET A 21 -10.03 1.05 -1.40
N ASP A 22 -10.90 1.43 -2.31
CA ASP A 22 -10.96 0.82 -3.64
C ASP A 22 -11.35 1.95 -4.58
N VAL A 23 -10.38 2.54 -5.23
CA VAL A 23 -10.57 3.73 -6.04
C VAL A 23 -9.89 3.57 -7.39
N MET A 24 -10.13 4.52 -8.28
CA MET A 24 -9.52 4.50 -9.59
C MET A 24 -8.82 5.81 -9.86
N SER A 25 -7.79 5.76 -10.70
CA SER A 25 -7.03 6.94 -11.07
C SER A 25 -6.81 6.91 -12.57
N GLY A 26 -6.72 8.09 -13.16
CA GLY A 26 -6.34 8.20 -14.57
C GLY A 26 -4.86 8.01 -14.82
N LYS A 27 -4.07 7.89 -13.77
CA LYS A 27 -2.62 7.75 -13.91
C LYS A 27 -2.24 6.31 -14.17
N ALA A 28 -1.22 6.10 -15.01
CA ALA A 28 -0.69 4.76 -15.23
C ALA A 28 -0.12 4.24 -13.91
N PRO A 29 -0.05 2.92 -13.73
CA PRO A 29 0.39 2.36 -12.44
C PRO A 29 1.70 2.91 -11.92
N GLN A 30 2.73 3.02 -12.76
CA GLN A 30 4.01 3.49 -12.28
C GLN A 30 3.97 4.97 -11.89
N VAL A 31 3.19 5.76 -12.61
CA VAL A 31 3.06 7.18 -12.29
C VAL A 31 2.38 7.34 -10.94
N TYR A 32 1.32 6.56 -10.72
CA TYR A 32 0.62 6.58 -9.45
C TYR A 32 1.55 6.13 -8.32
N ALA A 33 2.28 5.05 -8.54
CA ALA A 33 3.20 4.52 -7.53
C ALA A 33 4.27 5.53 -7.17
N ASP A 34 4.81 6.24 -8.17
CA ASP A 34 5.84 7.24 -7.89
C ASP A 34 5.29 8.38 -7.05
N CYS A 35 4.04 8.74 -7.28
CA CYS A 35 3.38 9.75 -6.46
C CYS A 35 3.27 9.28 -5.01
N ILE A 36 2.85 8.04 -4.80
CA ILE A 36 2.72 7.49 -3.45
C ILE A 36 4.08 7.49 -2.75
N LYS A 37 5.11 7.04 -3.45
CA LYS A 37 6.45 7.00 -2.85
C LYS A 37 6.90 8.40 -2.43
N ALA A 38 6.63 9.39 -3.27
CA ALA A 38 7.01 10.76 -2.95
C ALA A 38 6.23 11.29 -1.75
N GLU A 39 4.93 10.99 -1.70
CA GLU A 39 4.11 11.47 -0.59
C GLU A 39 4.50 10.84 0.74
N LEU A 40 4.95 9.61 0.73
CA LEU A 40 5.27 8.91 1.97
C LEU A 40 6.76 8.97 2.33
N ALA A 41 7.56 9.64 1.50
CA ALA A 41 9.01 9.65 1.70
C ALA A 41 9.42 10.22 3.05
N SER A 42 8.66 11.17 3.57
CA SER A 42 9.03 11.80 4.83
C SER A 42 8.44 11.11 6.05
N SER A 43 7.48 10.21 5.86
CA SER A 43 6.82 9.58 7.00
C SER A 43 7.10 8.08 7.12
N ARG A 44 7.64 7.47 6.10
CA ARG A 44 7.91 6.02 6.09
C ARG A 44 9.27 5.75 5.51
N ASP A 45 9.82 4.60 5.85
CA ASP A 45 11.00 4.10 5.17
C ASP A 45 10.59 3.75 3.73
N ALA A 46 11.57 3.46 2.91
CA ALA A 46 11.33 3.18 1.51
C ALA A 46 10.31 2.07 1.32
N LEU A 47 9.35 2.30 0.45
CA LEU A 47 8.36 1.30 0.13
C LEU A 47 8.98 0.27 -0.80
N VAL A 48 8.52 -0.97 -0.68
CA VAL A 48 8.94 -2.04 -1.58
C VAL A 48 7.95 -2.09 -2.73
N GLN A 49 8.45 -2.11 -3.94
CA GLN A 49 7.63 -2.21 -5.14
C GLN A 49 7.82 -3.56 -5.78
N GLU A 50 6.73 -4.26 -6.03
CA GLU A 50 6.75 -5.55 -6.68
C GLU A 50 5.88 -5.53 -7.92
N LYS A 51 6.24 -6.34 -8.89
CA LYS A 51 5.44 -6.46 -10.09
C LYS A 51 4.19 -7.28 -9.78
N ARG A 52 3.08 -6.91 -10.41
CA ARG A 52 1.82 -7.61 -10.20
C ARG A 52 1.04 -7.56 -11.51
N GLY A 53 1.11 -8.60 -12.29
CA GLY A 53 0.46 -8.61 -13.60
C GLY A 53 0.93 -7.43 -14.43
N ASP A 54 0.00 -6.65 -14.94
CA ASP A 54 0.30 -5.45 -15.71
C ASP A 54 0.48 -4.24 -14.81
N GLY A 55 0.32 -4.40 -13.53
CA GLY A 55 0.47 -3.31 -12.58
C GLY A 55 1.56 -3.61 -11.59
N LEU A 56 1.37 -3.11 -10.38
CA LEU A 56 2.37 -3.31 -9.35
C LEU A 56 1.74 -3.25 -7.96
N ARG A 57 2.52 -3.62 -6.98
CA ARG A 57 2.12 -3.58 -5.58
C ARG A 57 3.16 -2.80 -4.81
N LEU A 58 2.69 -1.91 -3.95
CA LEU A 58 3.56 -1.23 -3.01
C LEU A 58 3.32 -1.79 -1.63
N ILE A 59 4.41 -2.14 -0.95
CA ILE A 59 4.35 -2.64 0.40
C ILE A 59 4.85 -1.53 1.30
N VAL A 60 3.98 -1.05 2.18
CA VAL A 60 4.29 0.08 3.05
C VAL A 60 4.78 -0.44 4.39
N PRO A 61 5.99 -0.05 4.82
CA PRO A 61 6.52 -0.53 6.10
C PRO A 61 5.86 0.16 7.29
N GLN A 62 6.04 -0.44 8.46
CA GLN A 62 5.58 0.16 9.69
C GLN A 62 6.38 1.42 9.98
N LYS A 63 5.76 2.32 10.72
CA LYS A 63 6.41 3.55 11.10
C LYS A 63 7.40 3.37 12.22
N LEU A 64 7.00 2.66 13.25
CA LEU A 64 7.77 2.60 14.47
C LEU A 64 8.45 1.28 14.77
N THR A 65 8.01 0.23 14.14
CA THR A 65 8.53 -1.08 14.49
C THR A 65 9.10 -1.74 13.25
N ALA A 66 10.33 -1.47 13.01
CA ALA A 66 11.01 -2.10 11.88
C ALA A 66 10.93 -3.61 12.06
N GLY A 67 10.66 -4.32 11.00
CA GLY A 67 10.61 -5.76 11.07
C GLY A 67 9.30 -6.34 11.55
N ALA A 68 8.34 -5.51 11.87
CA ALA A 68 7.04 -5.99 12.33
C ALA A 68 6.12 -6.38 11.19
N GLY A 69 6.62 -6.42 9.99
CA GLY A 69 5.81 -6.75 8.83
C GLY A 69 5.24 -5.50 8.18
N PRO A 70 4.49 -5.66 7.12
CA PRO A 70 3.95 -4.52 6.39
C PRO A 70 2.82 -3.84 7.14
N ALA A 71 2.72 -2.54 6.98
CA ALA A 71 1.61 -1.77 7.53
C ALA A 71 0.45 -1.76 6.56
N ALA A 72 0.72 -1.79 5.26
CA ALA A 72 -0.32 -1.71 4.26
C ALA A 72 0.18 -2.26 2.93
N LEU A 73 -0.76 -2.64 2.09
CA LEU A 73 -0.49 -3.01 0.70
C LEU A 73 -1.32 -2.11 -0.18
N ILE A 74 -0.69 -1.58 -1.22
CA ILE A 74 -1.40 -0.79 -2.22
C ILE A 74 -1.23 -1.50 -3.55
N ASP A 75 -2.31 -2.12 -4.01
CA ASP A 75 -2.29 -2.82 -5.30
C ASP A 75 -2.77 -1.86 -6.37
N ILE A 76 -1.94 -1.66 -7.36
CA ILE A 76 -2.19 -0.70 -8.43
C ILE A 76 -2.22 -1.50 -9.72
N ASP A 77 -3.42 -1.83 -10.15
CA ASP A 77 -3.60 -2.65 -11.34
C ASP A 77 -3.93 -1.79 -12.54
N LYS A 78 -3.35 -2.15 -13.67
CA LYS A 78 -3.58 -1.39 -14.89
C LYS A 78 -5.03 -1.53 -15.31
N ARG A 79 -5.64 -0.41 -15.68
CA ARG A 79 -7.03 -0.39 -16.12
C ARG A 79 -7.14 0.59 -17.25
N GLY A 80 -7.15 0.12 -18.47
CA GLY A 80 -7.13 1.00 -19.63
C GLY A 80 -5.86 1.84 -19.59
N SER A 81 -5.99 3.15 -19.65
CA SER A 81 -4.83 4.03 -19.55
C SER A 81 -4.55 4.46 -18.12
N GLY A 82 -5.40 4.05 -17.18
CA GLY A 82 -5.23 4.42 -15.78
C GLY A 82 -5.01 3.23 -14.90
N SER A 83 -5.45 3.34 -13.65
CA SER A 83 -5.21 2.33 -12.63
C SER A 83 -6.41 2.12 -11.73
N SER A 84 -6.53 0.89 -11.24
CA SER A 84 -7.46 0.55 -10.18
C SER A 84 -6.61 0.37 -8.92
N ILE A 85 -6.95 1.09 -7.86
CA ILE A 85 -6.14 1.11 -6.66
C ILE A 85 -6.91 0.49 -5.51
N LYS A 86 -6.32 -0.52 -4.88
CA LYS A 86 -6.91 -1.17 -3.73
C LYS A 86 -5.94 -1.11 -2.58
N LEU A 87 -6.38 -0.51 -1.49
CA LEU A 87 -5.58 -0.34 -0.29
C LEU A 87 -6.04 -1.34 0.77
N ARG A 88 -5.10 -2.09 1.33
CA ARG A 88 -5.36 -2.96 2.47
C ARG A 88 -4.46 -2.52 3.59
N GLU A 89 -5.08 -2.29 4.74
CA GLU A 89 -4.36 -1.76 5.90
C GLU A 89 -4.42 -2.74 7.04
N ARG A 90 -3.38 -2.72 7.85
CA ARG A 90 -3.34 -3.52 9.04
C ARG A 90 -4.27 -2.88 10.05
N LEU A 91 -5.41 -3.49 10.28
CA LEU A 91 -6.45 -2.85 11.09
C LEU A 91 -6.13 -2.76 12.56
N ASN A 92 -5.19 -3.55 13.05
CA ASN A 92 -4.85 -3.49 14.46
C ASN A 92 -3.71 -2.51 14.74
N ASN A 93 -3.49 -1.57 13.85
CA ASN A 93 -2.50 -0.53 14.09
C ASN A 93 -3.02 0.56 15.00
N PHE A 94 -4.28 0.49 15.35
CA PHE A 94 -4.85 1.49 16.22
C PHE A 94 -4.07 1.57 17.55
N PRO A 95 -3.82 2.78 18.08
CA PRO A 95 -4.28 4.06 17.57
C PRO A 95 -3.40 4.68 16.50
N LEU A 96 -2.36 4.00 16.10
CA LEU A 96 -1.43 4.53 15.10
C LEU A 96 -1.98 4.28 13.71
N ARG A 97 -3.15 4.85 13.45
CA ARG A 97 -3.74 4.64 12.17
C ARG A 97 -2.92 5.15 11.05
N LEU A 98 -3.16 4.63 9.89
CA LEU A 98 -2.36 4.95 8.71
C LEU A 98 -2.93 6.15 7.98
N GLY A 99 -3.09 7.24 8.71
CA GLY A 99 -3.63 8.46 8.12
C GLY A 99 -2.80 8.96 6.96
N ASP A 100 -1.49 8.83 7.06
CA ASP A 100 -0.60 9.27 6.00
C ASP A 100 -0.80 8.44 4.73
N VAL A 101 -1.01 7.13 4.89
CA VAL A 101 -1.20 6.25 3.73
C VAL A 101 -2.51 6.56 3.03
N ARG A 102 -3.58 6.73 3.79
CA ARG A 102 -4.87 7.07 3.19
C ARG A 102 -4.83 8.42 2.50
N ALA A 103 -4.18 9.38 3.13
CA ALA A 103 -4.06 10.71 2.54
C ALA A 103 -3.28 10.66 1.24
N ALA A 104 -2.18 9.89 1.23
CA ALA A 104 -1.38 9.76 0.01
C ALA A 104 -2.18 9.07 -1.08
N THR A 105 -2.90 8.00 -0.72
CA THR A 105 -3.69 7.25 -1.68
C THR A 105 -4.70 8.16 -2.35
N THR A 106 -5.39 8.98 -1.56
CA THR A 106 -6.39 9.89 -2.08
C THR A 106 -5.75 11.01 -2.91
N LYS A 107 -4.69 11.58 -2.40
CA LYS A 107 -4.04 12.71 -3.07
C LYS A 107 -3.50 12.33 -4.45
N CYS A 108 -3.00 11.12 -4.56
CA CYS A 108 -2.36 10.68 -5.80
C CYS A 108 -3.35 10.25 -6.88
N ILE A 109 -4.65 10.17 -6.55
CA ILE A 109 -5.65 9.78 -7.54
C ILE A 109 -5.64 10.75 -8.72
N SER A 110 -5.55 12.04 -8.42
CA SER A 110 -5.55 13.04 -9.46
C SER A 110 -4.48 14.06 -9.14
N GLY A 111 -4.53 15.15 -9.81
CA GLY A 111 -3.55 16.16 -9.59
C GLY A 111 -2.33 15.82 -10.40
N SER A 112 -1.27 16.47 -10.11
CA SER A 112 -0.11 16.26 -10.96
C SER A 112 1.16 16.10 -10.17
#